data_4485a3fcd4f5e0236a9a06cef4f33be5
#
_entry.id   4485a3fcd4f5e0236a9a06cef4f33be5
#
_cell.length_a   1.000
_cell.length_b   1.000
_cell.length_c   1.000
_cell.angle_alpha   90.00
_cell.angle_beta   90.00
_cell.angle_gamma   90.00
#
_symmetry.space_group_name_H-M   'P 1'
#
loop_
_entity.id
_entity.type
_entity.pdbx_description
1 polymer ?
#
loop_
_entity_poly.entity_id
_entity_poly.type
_entity_poly.pdbx_seq_one_letter_code
_entity_poly.pdbx_strand_id
1 'polypeptide(L)'
;ENEPLGGYDPYSNSKACCELAISSYRLSFFNPEQYDEHKISIASVRSGNVIGGGDWSDNRIIPDIARALISDEIILVRNPNSVRPWQHVLDPLHGYLILGARMENNPAKFAEAYNFGPDPKERMNVQELVETAIKIWGSGNYEVSANPNKLHEAGLLRLNIDKSRNELGWEPKYNAKEAVQQTIAWYKATKAEEDIKSFTESQIISFFKD
;
A
#
# COMPACT_ATOMS: atom_id res chain seq x y z
N GLU A 1 -12.67 -7.03 -6.95
CA GLU A 1 -12.21 -8.42 -6.73
C GLU A 1 -12.59 -9.36 -7.88
N ASN A 2 -13.56 -8.98 -8.71
CA ASN A 2 -14.08 -9.82 -9.80
C ASN A 2 -13.36 -9.61 -11.15
N GLU A 3 -12.34 -8.78 -11.23
CA GLU A 3 -11.51 -8.61 -12.42
C GLU A 3 -10.76 -9.91 -12.75
N PRO A 4 -10.60 -10.25 -14.04
CA PRO A 4 -9.81 -11.42 -14.44
C PRO A 4 -8.39 -11.35 -13.89
N LEU A 5 -7.93 -12.46 -13.31
CA LEU A 5 -6.55 -12.57 -12.83
C LEU A 5 -5.59 -12.70 -14.01
N GLY A 6 -4.44 -12.04 -13.91
CA GLY A 6 -3.40 -12.05 -14.92
C GLY A 6 -2.57 -10.77 -14.89
N GLY A 7 -1.63 -10.65 -15.80
CA GLY A 7 -0.80 -9.46 -15.94
C GLY A 7 0.10 -9.53 -17.15
N TYR A 8 0.59 -8.38 -17.59
CA TYR A 8 1.46 -8.27 -18.75
C TYR A 8 2.90 -8.74 -18.47
N ASP A 9 3.34 -8.58 -17.24
CA ASP A 9 4.72 -8.85 -16.81
C ASP A 9 4.79 -10.00 -15.79
N PRO A 10 6.00 -10.61 -15.58
CA PRO A 10 6.17 -11.72 -14.65
C PRO A 10 5.78 -11.39 -13.19
N TYR A 11 5.96 -10.13 -12.75
CA TYR A 11 5.59 -9.74 -11.39
C TYR A 11 4.06 -9.74 -11.21
N SER A 12 3.33 -9.08 -12.10
CA SER A 12 1.86 -9.07 -12.03
C SER A 12 1.26 -10.47 -12.17
N ASN A 13 1.80 -11.31 -13.07
CA ASN A 13 1.40 -12.70 -13.17
C ASN A 13 1.72 -13.51 -11.92
N SER A 14 2.87 -13.30 -11.26
CA SER A 14 3.18 -14.00 -10.02
C SER A 14 2.17 -13.71 -8.91
N LYS A 15 1.67 -12.48 -8.83
CA LYS A 15 0.61 -12.10 -7.88
C LYS A 15 -0.72 -12.75 -8.23
N ALA A 16 -1.06 -12.82 -9.51
CA ALA A 16 -2.25 -13.55 -9.98
C ALA A 16 -2.16 -15.05 -9.64
N CYS A 17 -1.00 -15.68 -9.81
CA CYS A 17 -0.78 -17.07 -9.42
C CYS A 17 -0.97 -17.30 -7.91
N CYS A 18 -0.54 -16.35 -7.06
CA CYS A 18 -0.81 -16.42 -5.62
C CYS A 18 -2.32 -16.46 -5.33
N GLU A 19 -3.12 -15.61 -5.97
CA GLU A 19 -4.57 -15.58 -5.79
C GLU A 19 -5.22 -16.90 -6.26
N LEU A 20 -4.79 -17.44 -7.40
CA LEU A 20 -5.27 -18.75 -7.91
C LEU A 20 -4.92 -19.87 -6.93
N ALA A 21 -3.70 -19.90 -6.39
CA ALA A 21 -3.28 -20.87 -5.40
C ALA A 21 -4.12 -20.77 -4.12
N ILE A 22 -4.29 -19.55 -3.56
CA ILE A 22 -5.09 -19.30 -2.37
C ILE A 22 -6.53 -19.77 -2.58
N SER A 23 -7.13 -19.42 -3.72
CA SER A 23 -8.50 -19.85 -4.07
C SER A 23 -8.62 -21.37 -4.18
N SER A 24 -7.64 -22.02 -4.83
CA SER A 24 -7.62 -23.48 -4.94
C SER A 24 -7.52 -24.17 -3.59
N TYR A 25 -6.61 -23.72 -2.71
CA TYR A 25 -6.49 -24.27 -1.36
C TYR A 25 -7.76 -24.06 -0.53
N ARG A 26 -8.33 -22.84 -0.59
CA ARG A 26 -9.57 -22.52 0.12
C ARG A 26 -10.71 -23.44 -0.29
N LEU A 27 -10.91 -23.64 -1.60
CA LEU A 27 -12.04 -24.45 -2.11
C LEU A 27 -11.81 -25.95 -1.93
N SER A 28 -10.56 -26.44 -2.04
CA SER A 28 -10.26 -27.87 -2.00
C SER A 28 -10.07 -28.43 -0.60
N PHE A 29 -9.47 -27.67 0.32
CA PHE A 29 -9.07 -28.16 1.64
C PHE A 29 -9.76 -27.42 2.79
N PHE A 30 -10.21 -26.19 2.56
CA PHE A 30 -10.76 -25.32 3.59
C PHE A 30 -12.03 -24.62 3.09
N ASN A 31 -12.93 -25.42 2.46
CA ASN A 31 -14.16 -24.89 1.89
C ASN A 31 -15.01 -24.21 2.98
N PRO A 32 -15.36 -22.93 2.83
CA PRO A 32 -16.15 -22.21 3.82
C PRO A 32 -17.46 -22.89 4.20
N GLU A 33 -18.10 -23.62 3.26
CA GLU A 33 -19.32 -24.39 3.53
C GLU A 33 -19.11 -25.57 4.47
N GLN A 34 -17.85 -26.06 4.60
CA GLN A 34 -17.44 -27.15 5.47
C GLN A 34 -16.61 -26.65 6.67
N TYR A 35 -16.73 -25.38 7.02
CA TYR A 35 -15.96 -24.78 8.12
C TYR A 35 -16.07 -25.57 9.41
N ASP A 36 -17.25 -26.13 9.71
CA ASP A 36 -17.48 -26.88 10.94
C ASP A 36 -16.64 -28.15 11.06
N GLU A 37 -16.16 -28.69 9.95
CA GLU A 37 -15.32 -29.89 9.92
C GLU A 37 -13.84 -29.55 10.17
N HIS A 38 -13.30 -28.50 9.51
CA HIS A 38 -11.87 -28.20 9.54
C HIS A 38 -11.49 -26.97 10.40
N LYS A 39 -12.44 -26.10 10.74
CA LYS A 39 -12.25 -24.90 11.61
C LYS A 39 -11.19 -23.90 11.12
N ILE A 40 -10.89 -23.88 9.81
CA ILE A 40 -9.92 -23.00 9.18
C ILE A 40 -10.63 -22.06 8.23
N SER A 41 -10.37 -20.75 8.33
CA SER A 41 -10.85 -19.73 7.41
C SER A 41 -9.68 -19.06 6.71
N ILE A 42 -9.76 -18.92 5.39
CA ILE A 42 -8.72 -18.31 4.56
C ILE A 42 -9.30 -17.15 3.77
N ALA A 43 -8.75 -15.96 3.98
CA ALA A 43 -9.01 -14.78 3.16
C ALA A 43 -7.73 -14.32 2.44
N SER A 44 -7.86 -13.65 1.30
CA SER A 44 -6.76 -12.94 0.68
C SER A 44 -6.96 -11.43 0.76
N VAL A 45 -5.86 -10.70 0.92
CA VAL A 45 -5.88 -9.24 1.01
C VAL A 45 -4.94 -8.63 -0.03
N ARG A 46 -5.40 -7.58 -0.69
CA ARG A 46 -4.65 -6.88 -1.72
C ARG A 46 -4.58 -5.41 -1.39
N SER A 47 -3.39 -4.84 -1.55
CA SER A 47 -3.15 -3.41 -1.32
C SER A 47 -2.51 -2.77 -2.55
N GLY A 48 -2.68 -1.47 -2.70
CA GLY A 48 -2.03 -0.69 -3.74
C GLY A 48 -0.58 -0.34 -3.40
N ASN A 49 -0.14 0.83 -3.83
CA ASN A 49 1.20 1.34 -3.55
C ASN A 49 1.31 1.78 -2.09
N VAL A 50 1.63 0.84 -1.22
CA VAL A 50 1.79 1.08 0.22
C VAL A 50 3.13 1.77 0.47
N ILE A 51 3.10 2.87 1.21
CA ILE A 51 4.26 3.65 1.63
C ILE A 51 4.30 3.78 3.15
N GLY A 52 5.50 3.90 3.71
CA GLY A 52 5.73 4.03 5.16
C GLY A 52 7.20 4.16 5.46
N GLY A 53 7.54 4.44 6.70
CA GLY A 53 8.93 4.47 7.15
C GLY A 53 9.59 3.09 7.13
N GLY A 54 10.94 3.07 7.02
CA GLY A 54 11.73 1.84 7.15
C GLY A 54 11.89 0.99 5.90
N ASP A 55 11.28 1.34 4.76
CA ASP A 55 11.57 0.70 3.49
C ASP A 55 12.85 1.31 2.87
N TRP A 56 13.86 0.48 2.67
CA TRP A 56 15.13 0.87 2.04
C TRP A 56 15.39 0.12 0.73
N SER A 57 14.35 -0.50 0.15
CA SER A 57 14.45 -1.26 -1.09
C SER A 57 14.89 -0.38 -2.27
N ASP A 58 15.74 -0.92 -3.13
CA ASP A 58 16.18 -0.23 -4.33
C ASP A 58 15.07 -0.14 -5.39
N ASN A 59 15.17 0.90 -6.22
CA ASN A 59 14.25 1.15 -7.34
C ASN A 59 12.78 1.37 -6.94
N ARG A 60 12.54 1.80 -5.70
CA ARG A 60 11.23 2.25 -5.22
C ARG A 60 11.25 3.74 -4.96
N ILE A 61 10.21 4.44 -5.39
CA ILE A 61 10.17 5.90 -5.40
C ILE A 61 10.39 6.53 -4.01
N ILE A 62 9.73 6.05 -2.97
CA ILE A 62 9.88 6.61 -1.61
C ILE A 62 11.26 6.37 -1.02
N PRO A 63 11.81 5.14 -1.01
CA PRO A 63 13.20 4.90 -0.62
C PRO A 63 14.22 5.71 -1.42
N ASP A 64 14.04 5.86 -2.73
CA ASP A 64 14.92 6.65 -3.59
C ASP A 64 14.88 8.15 -3.21
N ILE A 65 13.68 8.70 -2.99
CA ILE A 65 13.49 10.06 -2.47
C ILE A 65 14.17 10.23 -1.10
N ALA A 66 13.93 9.31 -0.18
CA ALA A 66 14.50 9.40 1.17
C ALA A 66 16.03 9.37 1.15
N ARG A 67 16.65 8.47 0.37
CA ARG A 67 18.10 8.42 0.20
C ARG A 67 18.66 9.73 -0.36
N ALA A 68 18.06 10.24 -1.44
CA ALA A 68 18.50 11.49 -2.06
C ALA A 68 18.39 12.68 -1.08
N LEU A 69 17.28 12.80 -0.35
CA LEU A 69 17.08 13.88 0.63
C LEU A 69 18.03 13.76 1.84
N ILE A 70 18.33 12.55 2.31
CA ILE A 70 19.28 12.31 3.39
C ILE A 70 20.70 12.70 2.96
N SER A 71 21.09 12.37 1.73
CA SER A 71 22.42 12.64 1.16
C SER A 71 22.57 14.00 0.50
N ASP A 72 21.51 14.82 0.51
CA ASP A 72 21.46 16.12 -0.19
C ASP A 72 21.75 16.00 -1.70
N GLU A 73 21.25 14.91 -2.32
CA GLU A 73 21.38 14.62 -3.74
C GLU A 73 20.10 14.96 -4.53
N ILE A 74 20.23 15.03 -5.86
CA ILE A 74 19.08 15.28 -6.77
C ILE A 74 18.22 14.02 -6.86
N ILE A 75 16.91 14.16 -6.67
CA ILE A 75 15.94 13.08 -6.83
C ILE A 75 15.71 12.84 -8.33
N LEU A 76 15.96 11.62 -8.82
CA LEU A 76 15.73 11.26 -10.21
C LEU A 76 14.32 10.67 -10.42
N VAL A 77 13.48 11.37 -11.18
CA VAL A 77 12.10 10.98 -11.48
C VAL A 77 12.00 10.40 -12.89
N ARG A 78 11.57 9.13 -13.01
CA ARG A 78 11.48 8.45 -14.31
C ARG A 78 10.15 8.68 -15.02
N ASN A 79 9.03 8.55 -14.33
CA ASN A 79 7.67 8.63 -14.87
C ASN A 79 6.81 9.64 -14.09
N PRO A 80 7.02 10.96 -14.24
CA PRO A 80 6.38 11.98 -13.41
C PRO A 80 4.85 11.98 -13.47
N ASN A 81 4.28 11.62 -14.62
CA ASN A 81 2.84 11.66 -14.85
C ASN A 81 2.10 10.38 -14.42
N SER A 82 2.81 9.34 -13.98
CA SER A 82 2.17 8.10 -13.54
C SER A 82 1.38 8.30 -12.27
N VAL A 83 0.09 7.93 -12.28
CA VAL A 83 -0.80 7.98 -11.12
C VAL A 83 -0.81 6.61 -10.44
N ARG A 84 -0.63 6.60 -9.13
CA ARG A 84 -0.63 5.39 -8.32
C ARG A 84 -1.52 5.54 -7.09
N PRO A 85 -2.12 4.46 -6.60
CA PRO A 85 -2.96 4.47 -5.40
C PRO A 85 -2.10 4.48 -4.13
N TRP A 86 -1.46 5.64 -3.86
CA TRP A 86 -0.60 5.82 -2.69
C TRP A 86 -1.42 5.73 -1.40
N GLN A 87 -0.99 4.87 -0.48
CA GLN A 87 -1.60 4.75 0.84
C GLN A 87 -0.55 4.51 1.92
N HIS A 88 -0.78 5.02 3.11
CA HIS A 88 0.10 4.75 4.25
C HIS A 88 -0.08 3.31 4.74
N VAL A 89 1.00 2.69 5.20
CA VAL A 89 1.01 1.28 5.65
C VAL A 89 0.00 0.99 6.76
N LEU A 90 -0.32 1.95 7.60
CA LEU A 90 -1.29 1.78 8.68
C LEU A 90 -2.72 1.58 8.16
N ASP A 91 -3.08 2.14 7.01
CA ASP A 91 -4.42 1.97 6.43
C ASP A 91 -4.74 0.51 6.07
N PRO A 92 -3.96 -0.17 5.22
CA PRO A 92 -4.25 -1.57 4.91
C PRO A 92 -4.05 -2.48 6.12
N LEU A 93 -3.06 -2.23 7.01
CA LEU A 93 -2.89 -3.02 8.23
C LEU A 93 -4.11 -2.92 9.15
N HIS A 94 -4.71 -1.74 9.30
CA HIS A 94 -5.98 -1.56 10.01
C HIS A 94 -7.09 -2.40 9.38
N GLY A 95 -7.19 -2.38 8.05
CA GLY A 95 -8.16 -3.21 7.31
C GLY A 95 -7.93 -4.72 7.54
N TYR A 96 -6.68 -5.17 7.57
CA TYR A 96 -6.35 -6.58 7.85
C TYR A 96 -6.77 -7.00 9.27
N LEU A 97 -6.59 -6.12 10.26
CA LEU A 97 -7.03 -6.38 11.63
C LEU A 97 -8.56 -6.44 11.74
N ILE A 98 -9.27 -5.54 11.05
CA ILE A 98 -10.75 -5.58 10.99
C ILE A 98 -11.21 -6.89 10.33
N LEU A 99 -10.62 -7.26 9.20
CA LEU A 99 -10.97 -8.52 8.52
C LEU A 99 -10.74 -9.71 9.45
N GLY A 100 -9.59 -9.79 10.14
CA GLY A 100 -9.30 -10.84 11.10
C GLY A 100 -10.36 -10.94 12.21
N ALA A 101 -10.75 -9.80 12.79
CA ALA A 101 -11.81 -9.75 13.80
C ALA A 101 -13.20 -10.16 13.26
N ARG A 102 -13.50 -9.82 12.01
CA ARG A 102 -14.73 -10.26 11.34
C ARG A 102 -14.73 -11.75 11.07
N MET A 103 -13.58 -12.31 10.66
CA MET A 103 -13.39 -13.74 10.43
C MET A 103 -13.54 -14.56 11.73
N GLU A 104 -13.11 -14.04 12.86
CA GLU A 104 -13.32 -14.68 14.16
C GLU A 104 -14.82 -14.87 14.46
N ASN A 105 -15.65 -13.87 14.14
CA ASN A 105 -17.08 -13.90 14.41
C ASN A 105 -17.89 -14.65 13.34
N ASN A 106 -17.47 -14.61 12.09
CA ASN A 106 -18.16 -15.29 11.00
C ASN A 106 -17.14 -15.78 9.94
N PRO A 107 -16.42 -16.87 10.24
CA PRO A 107 -15.29 -17.35 9.46
C PRO A 107 -15.66 -17.74 8.01
N ALA A 108 -16.81 -18.36 7.81
CA ALA A 108 -17.26 -18.78 6.48
C ALA A 108 -17.59 -17.59 5.57
N LYS A 109 -18.26 -16.58 6.11
CA LYS A 109 -18.69 -15.39 5.37
C LYS A 109 -17.51 -14.57 4.85
N PHE A 110 -16.47 -14.39 5.65
CA PHE A 110 -15.34 -13.53 5.33
C PHE A 110 -14.12 -14.28 4.73
N ALA A 111 -14.28 -15.57 4.40
CA ALA A 111 -13.26 -16.36 3.71
C ALA A 111 -13.18 -16.00 2.21
N GLU A 112 -12.92 -14.75 1.90
CA GLU A 112 -12.93 -14.21 0.54
C GLU A 112 -11.73 -13.29 0.27
N ALA A 113 -11.68 -12.69 -0.93
CA ALA A 113 -10.69 -11.71 -1.30
C ALA A 113 -11.18 -10.28 -1.01
N TYR A 114 -10.31 -9.42 -0.47
CA TYR A 114 -10.58 -8.02 -0.15
C TYR A 114 -9.49 -7.10 -0.66
N ASN A 115 -9.89 -5.96 -1.23
CA ASN A 115 -8.98 -4.90 -1.64
C ASN A 115 -8.96 -3.78 -0.59
N PHE A 116 -7.76 -3.31 -0.25
CA PHE A 116 -7.53 -2.16 0.62
C PHE A 116 -6.70 -1.12 -0.13
N GLY A 117 -7.26 0.04 -0.38
CA GLY A 117 -6.63 1.12 -1.16
C GLY A 117 -7.06 2.49 -0.68
N PRO A 118 -6.46 3.56 -1.20
CA PRO A 118 -6.91 4.93 -0.91
C PRO A 118 -8.30 5.17 -1.48
N ASP A 119 -8.94 6.27 -1.06
CA ASP A 119 -10.23 6.67 -1.66
C ASP A 119 -10.10 6.72 -3.19
N PRO A 120 -11.02 6.11 -3.96
CA PRO A 120 -10.96 6.11 -5.43
C PRO A 120 -10.98 7.50 -6.08
N LYS A 121 -11.37 8.55 -5.34
CA LYS A 121 -11.32 9.95 -5.77
C LYS A 121 -9.91 10.54 -5.67
N GLU A 122 -9.08 10.00 -4.82
CA GLU A 122 -7.70 10.44 -4.62
C GLU A 122 -6.86 10.18 -5.87
N ARG A 123 -6.12 11.20 -6.26
CA ARG A 123 -5.19 11.13 -7.39
C ARG A 123 -3.94 11.90 -7.04
N MET A 124 -2.82 11.23 -7.06
CA MET A 124 -1.52 11.86 -6.92
C MET A 124 -0.58 11.20 -7.93
N ASN A 125 -0.01 11.98 -8.81
CA ASN A 125 1.03 11.49 -9.72
C ASN A 125 2.39 11.48 -9.00
N VAL A 126 3.38 10.89 -9.65
CA VAL A 126 4.74 10.76 -9.09
C VAL A 126 5.38 12.13 -8.86
N GLN A 127 5.18 13.09 -9.74
CA GLN A 127 5.72 14.43 -9.60
C GLN A 127 5.13 15.13 -8.36
N GLU A 128 3.81 15.11 -8.19
CA GLU A 128 3.12 15.68 -7.03
C GLU A 128 3.58 15.05 -5.72
N LEU A 129 3.86 13.74 -5.74
CA LEU A 129 4.41 13.02 -4.60
C LEU A 129 5.81 13.54 -4.24
N VAL A 130 6.70 13.68 -5.23
CA VAL A 130 8.08 14.20 -5.04
C VAL A 130 8.06 15.62 -4.52
N GLU A 131 7.27 16.50 -5.12
CA GLU A 131 7.12 17.90 -4.69
C GLU A 131 6.57 17.99 -3.26
N THR A 132 5.62 17.14 -2.90
CA THR A 132 5.09 17.04 -1.55
C THR A 132 6.17 16.58 -0.57
N ALA A 133 6.96 15.58 -0.94
CA ALA A 133 8.05 15.06 -0.10
C ALA A 133 9.13 16.14 0.16
N ILE A 134 9.56 16.85 -0.88
CA ILE A 134 10.53 17.97 -0.78
C ILE A 134 9.99 19.07 0.15
N LYS A 135 8.72 19.43 -0.03
CA LYS A 135 8.09 20.45 0.81
C LYS A 135 8.07 20.06 2.29
N ILE A 136 7.78 18.80 2.62
CA ILE A 136 7.76 18.29 4.00
C ILE A 136 9.17 18.21 4.58
N TRP A 137 10.13 17.77 3.76
CA TRP A 137 11.54 17.71 4.15
C TRP A 137 12.13 19.09 4.45
N GLY A 138 11.75 20.09 3.65
CA GLY A 138 12.16 21.49 3.79
C GLY A 138 13.28 21.91 2.84
N SER A 139 13.89 20.99 2.10
CA SER A 139 14.92 21.25 1.09
C SER A 139 14.96 20.08 0.10
N GLY A 140 15.66 20.24 -1.02
CA GLY A 140 15.88 19.22 -2.04
C GLY A 140 15.42 19.67 -3.43
N ASN A 141 15.93 18.99 -4.44
CA ASN A 141 15.61 19.23 -5.85
C ASN A 141 15.36 17.91 -6.55
N TYR A 142 14.64 17.95 -7.67
CA TYR A 142 14.45 16.78 -8.51
C TYR A 142 14.69 17.10 -9.98
N GLU A 143 15.03 16.08 -10.74
CA GLU A 143 15.13 16.13 -12.21
C GLU A 143 14.34 14.97 -12.81
N VAL A 144 13.72 15.25 -13.96
CA VAL A 144 13.04 14.21 -14.74
C VAL A 144 14.07 13.52 -15.62
N SER A 145 14.23 12.22 -15.46
CA SER A 145 15.15 11.42 -16.26
C SER A 145 14.78 11.45 -17.74
N ALA A 146 15.74 11.82 -18.59
CA ALA A 146 15.58 11.84 -20.04
C ALA A 146 15.62 10.44 -20.68
N ASN A 147 15.69 9.35 -19.88
CA ASN A 147 15.88 8.00 -20.43
C ASN A 147 14.60 7.46 -21.08
N PRO A 148 14.59 7.23 -22.41
CA PRO A 148 13.41 6.82 -23.16
C PRO A 148 13.05 5.33 -23.02
N ASN A 149 13.80 4.54 -22.27
CA ASN A 149 13.49 3.13 -22.03
C ASN A 149 12.26 3.02 -21.12
N LYS A 150 11.09 3.29 -21.71
CA LYS A 150 9.79 3.04 -21.11
C LYS A 150 9.56 1.53 -21.02
N LEU A 151 9.97 0.92 -19.90
CA LEU A 151 9.32 -0.31 -19.49
C LEU A 151 7.81 -0.04 -19.48
N HIS A 152 7.04 -0.97 -20.03
CA HIS A 152 5.58 -0.87 -20.07
C HIS A 152 5.05 -0.81 -18.64
N GLU A 153 4.76 0.39 -18.18
CA GLU A 153 4.18 0.63 -16.87
C GLU A 153 2.77 1.20 -17.04
N ALA A 154 1.78 0.58 -16.41
CA ALA A 154 0.41 1.07 -16.47
C ALA A 154 0.36 2.55 -16.04
N GLY A 155 -0.16 3.43 -16.89
CA GLY A 155 -0.25 4.86 -16.60
C GLY A 155 -1.19 5.18 -15.44
N LEU A 156 -2.21 4.36 -15.24
CA LEU A 156 -3.21 4.48 -14.17
C LEU A 156 -3.43 3.10 -13.54
N LEU A 157 -3.22 3.02 -12.24
CA LEU A 157 -3.59 1.86 -11.42
C LEU A 157 -4.58 2.32 -10.35
N ARG A 158 -5.69 1.59 -10.18
CA ARG A 158 -6.70 1.84 -9.16
C ARG A 158 -7.15 0.54 -8.53
N LEU A 159 -7.62 0.63 -7.29
CA LEU A 159 -8.31 -0.45 -6.60
C LEU A 159 -9.75 -0.01 -6.32
N ASN A 160 -10.70 -0.91 -6.58
CA ASN A 160 -12.04 -0.77 -6.03
C ASN A 160 -12.02 -1.31 -4.60
N ILE A 161 -12.51 -0.52 -3.66
CA ILE A 161 -12.55 -0.83 -2.22
C ILE A 161 -13.98 -0.92 -1.67
N ASP A 162 -14.98 -0.90 -2.54
CA ASP A 162 -16.40 -0.87 -2.13
C ASP A 162 -16.76 -2.09 -1.29
N LYS A 163 -16.20 -3.27 -1.60
CA LYS A 163 -16.42 -4.48 -0.81
C LYS A 163 -15.91 -4.33 0.62
N SER A 164 -14.68 -3.86 0.79
CA SER A 164 -14.10 -3.60 2.13
C SER A 164 -14.89 -2.56 2.90
N ARG A 165 -15.39 -1.52 2.24
CA ARG A 165 -16.27 -0.52 2.84
C ARG A 165 -17.59 -1.13 3.31
N ASN A 166 -18.29 -1.81 2.41
CA ASN A 166 -19.66 -2.26 2.66
C ASN A 166 -19.72 -3.44 3.64
N GLU A 167 -18.78 -4.38 3.55
CA GLU A 167 -18.83 -5.60 4.34
C GLU A 167 -18.06 -5.52 5.65
N LEU A 168 -16.92 -4.81 5.65
CA LEU A 168 -16.06 -4.69 6.84
C LEU A 168 -16.31 -3.40 7.62
N GLY A 169 -16.88 -2.37 6.98
CA GLY A 169 -16.97 -1.02 7.54
C GLY A 169 -15.60 -0.33 7.60
N TRP A 170 -14.66 -0.75 6.76
CA TRP A 170 -13.34 -0.16 6.70
C TRP A 170 -13.30 1.02 5.73
N GLU A 171 -12.62 2.08 6.15
CA GLU A 171 -12.33 3.27 5.34
C GLU A 171 -10.86 3.63 5.47
N PRO A 172 -10.19 4.10 4.39
CA PRO A 172 -8.86 4.69 4.51
C PRO A 172 -8.95 5.97 5.33
N LYS A 173 -8.05 6.13 6.31
CA LYS A 173 -8.00 7.33 7.15
C LYS A 173 -7.15 8.44 6.53
N TYR A 174 -6.02 8.07 5.92
CA TYR A 174 -5.12 9.04 5.30
C TYR A 174 -5.40 9.20 3.81
N ASN A 175 -5.45 10.46 3.35
CA ASN A 175 -5.33 10.77 1.93
C ASN A 175 -3.87 10.61 1.46
N ALA A 176 -3.63 10.67 0.14
CA ALA A 176 -2.30 10.47 -0.42
C ALA A 176 -1.25 11.46 0.12
N LYS A 177 -1.65 12.72 0.35
CA LYS A 177 -0.73 13.74 0.90
C LYS A 177 -0.37 13.46 2.36
N GLU A 178 -1.33 13.06 3.18
CA GLU A 178 -1.10 12.65 4.56
C GLU A 178 -0.24 11.40 4.63
N ALA A 179 -0.46 10.42 3.75
CA ALA A 179 0.37 9.23 3.64
C ALA A 179 1.85 9.60 3.36
N VAL A 180 2.10 10.51 2.40
CA VAL A 180 3.44 11.01 2.11
C VAL A 180 4.00 11.78 3.32
N GLN A 181 3.18 12.60 3.99
CA GLN A 181 3.59 13.38 5.15
C GLN A 181 4.07 12.48 6.29
N GLN A 182 3.29 11.47 6.66
CA GLN A 182 3.66 10.53 7.73
C GLN A 182 4.93 9.75 7.36
N THR A 183 5.04 9.32 6.11
CA THR A 183 6.19 8.57 5.61
C THR A 183 7.47 9.42 5.64
N ILE A 184 7.45 10.64 5.09
CA ILE A 184 8.63 11.52 5.03
C ILE A 184 9.02 12.01 6.43
N ALA A 185 8.05 12.27 7.32
CA ALA A 185 8.33 12.61 8.71
C ALA A 185 9.14 11.51 9.41
N TRP A 186 8.83 10.23 9.16
CA TRP A 186 9.57 9.11 9.70
C TRP A 186 11.04 9.09 9.23
N TYR A 187 11.30 9.29 7.93
CA TYR A 187 12.68 9.36 7.42
C TYR A 187 13.43 10.59 7.94
N LYS A 188 12.73 11.71 8.15
CA LYS A 188 13.31 12.92 8.73
C LYS A 188 13.72 12.71 10.18
N ALA A 189 12.89 12.03 10.97
CA ALA A 189 13.23 11.63 12.34
C ALA A 189 14.43 10.70 12.38
N THR A 190 14.53 9.74 11.43
CA THR A 190 15.70 8.86 11.30
C THR A 190 16.97 9.66 11.02
N LYS A 191 16.93 10.66 10.13
CA LYS A 191 18.09 11.54 9.86
C LYS A 191 18.49 12.37 11.09
N ALA A 192 17.51 12.77 11.89
CA ALA A 192 17.74 13.52 13.13
C ALA A 192 18.17 12.64 14.32
N GLU A 193 18.41 11.34 14.10
CA GLU A 193 18.80 10.36 15.13
C GLU A 193 17.81 10.28 16.31
N GLU A 194 16.53 10.54 16.07
CA GLU A 194 15.47 10.37 17.06
C GLU A 194 15.27 8.90 17.43
N ASP A 195 14.64 8.63 18.57
CA ASP A 195 14.19 7.28 18.92
C ASP A 195 13.07 6.84 17.97
N ILE A 196 13.46 6.14 16.89
CA ILE A 196 12.58 5.70 15.83
C ILE A 196 11.50 4.75 16.32
N LYS A 197 11.76 3.95 17.36
CA LYS A 197 10.75 3.10 17.95
C LYS A 197 9.64 3.96 18.57
N SER A 198 9.98 4.88 19.43
CA SER A 198 9.02 5.80 20.05
C SER A 198 8.30 6.67 19.03
N PHE A 199 9.00 7.12 17.97
CA PHE A 199 8.38 7.85 16.86
C PHE A 199 7.33 7.01 16.15
N THR A 200 7.67 5.77 15.79
CA THR A 200 6.74 4.83 15.13
C THR A 200 5.53 4.52 16.01
N GLU A 201 5.75 4.27 17.30
CA GLU A 201 4.66 4.06 18.27
C GLU A 201 3.73 5.28 18.34
N SER A 202 4.28 6.49 18.30
CA SER A 202 3.49 7.72 18.30
C SER A 202 2.62 7.86 17.03
N GLN A 203 3.14 7.48 15.87
CA GLN A 203 2.35 7.44 14.62
C GLN A 203 1.20 6.44 14.70
N ILE A 204 1.46 5.23 15.23
CA ILE A 204 0.43 4.21 15.44
C ILE A 204 -0.64 4.72 16.40
N ILE A 205 -0.25 5.26 17.55
CA ILE A 205 -1.18 5.79 18.54
C ILE A 205 -2.03 6.91 17.95
N SER A 206 -1.41 7.83 17.21
CA SER A 206 -2.12 8.93 16.54
C SER A 206 -3.13 8.42 15.53
N PHE A 207 -2.76 7.42 14.74
CA PHE A 207 -3.64 6.80 13.73
C PHE A 207 -4.91 6.18 14.35
N PHE A 208 -4.84 5.63 15.58
CA PHE A 208 -5.97 4.97 16.23
C PHE A 208 -6.73 5.86 17.24
N LYS A 209 -6.29 7.11 17.46
CA LYS A 209 -6.97 8.03 18.39
C LYS A 209 -8.24 8.69 17.84
N ASP A 210 -8.39 8.74 16.53
CA ASP A 210 -9.52 9.32 15.80
C ASP A 210 -10.41 8.19 15.22
#